data_2ba9de7a7f5de88fbb47db41f40b9903
#
_entry.id   2ba9de7a7f5de88fbb47db41f40b9903
#
_cell.length_a   1.000
_cell.length_b   1.000
_cell.length_c   1.000
_cell.angle_alpha   90.00
_cell.angle_beta   90.00
_cell.angle_gamma   90.00
#
_symmetry.space_group_name_H-M   'P 1'
#
loop_
_entity.id
_entity.type
_entity.pdbx_description
1 polymer ?
#
loop_
_entity_poly.entity_id
_entity_poly.type
_entity_poly.pdbx_seq_one_letter_code
_entity_poly.pdbx_strand_id
1 'polypeptide(L)'
;MQSLLRICNAVGLDPADLFLSPATTVMRADERPRLAGLPGASVVDTLLTPPSERHVTLLESAVAPGGSGGEALYSLPCETEVCFVLEGAIELQIEATVTRVAAGDSVTFGAGVPHTWRNASRSQPARVLWILAPALPDPQGVE
;
A
#
# COMPACT_ATOMS: atom_id res chain seq x y z
N MET A 1 29.84 -8.00 17.89
CA MET A 1 29.83 -8.95 16.75
C MET A 1 29.32 -10.33 17.14
N GLN A 2 29.90 -10.95 18.17
CA GLN A 2 29.47 -12.29 18.57
C GLN A 2 28.00 -12.34 19.01
N SER A 3 27.52 -11.29 19.70
CA SER A 3 26.12 -11.21 20.12
C SER A 3 25.17 -11.12 18.93
N LEU A 4 25.57 -10.36 17.91
CA LEU A 4 24.78 -10.22 16.67
C LEU A 4 24.70 -11.56 15.92
N LEU A 5 25.82 -12.29 15.81
CA LEU A 5 25.83 -13.61 15.18
C LEU A 5 24.92 -14.59 15.91
N ARG A 6 24.90 -14.56 17.24
CA ARG A 6 24.01 -15.39 18.04
C ARG A 6 22.54 -15.07 17.80
N ILE A 7 22.20 -13.79 17.71
CA ILE A 7 20.82 -13.36 17.41
C ILE A 7 20.41 -13.84 16.03
N CYS A 8 21.26 -13.64 15.02
CA CYS A 8 20.97 -14.10 13.67
C CYS A 8 20.75 -15.61 13.60
N ASN A 9 21.60 -16.38 14.28
CA ASN A 9 21.44 -17.83 14.34
C ASN A 9 20.14 -18.24 15.03
N ALA A 10 19.78 -17.56 16.13
CA ALA A 10 18.55 -17.85 16.88
C ALA A 10 17.29 -17.62 16.05
N VAL A 11 17.28 -16.63 15.15
CA VAL A 11 16.12 -16.29 14.33
C VAL A 11 16.25 -16.82 12.89
N GLY A 12 17.32 -17.55 12.56
CA GLY A 12 17.50 -18.13 11.24
C GLY A 12 17.88 -17.13 10.15
N LEU A 13 18.47 -15.99 10.52
CA LEU A 13 18.92 -14.99 9.57
C LEU A 13 20.41 -15.15 9.25
N ASP A 14 20.78 -14.84 8.02
CA ASP A 14 22.18 -14.70 7.64
C ASP A 14 22.68 -13.34 8.16
N PRO A 15 23.78 -13.31 8.95
CA PRO A 15 24.35 -12.04 9.41
C PRO A 15 24.69 -11.05 8.27
N ALA A 16 25.03 -11.55 7.09
CA ALA A 16 25.33 -10.71 5.93
C ALA A 16 24.13 -9.85 5.53
N ASP A 17 22.92 -10.35 5.69
CA ASP A 17 21.69 -9.65 5.31
C ASP A 17 21.47 -8.38 6.16
N LEU A 18 22.00 -8.35 7.39
CA LEU A 18 21.88 -7.19 8.27
C LEU A 18 22.81 -6.05 7.88
N PHE A 19 23.84 -6.34 7.12
CA PHE A 19 24.85 -5.35 6.71
C PHE A 19 24.70 -4.93 5.26
N LEU A 20 23.80 -5.55 4.50
CA LEU A 20 23.50 -5.14 3.15
C LEU A 20 22.76 -3.82 3.19
N SER A 21 23.33 -2.79 2.61
CA SER A 21 22.60 -1.55 2.37
C SER A 21 21.50 -1.81 1.36
N PRO A 22 20.29 -1.29 1.57
CA PRO A 22 19.26 -1.37 0.55
C PRO A 22 19.78 -0.79 -0.76
N ALA A 23 19.54 -1.49 -1.87
CA ALA A 23 19.90 -0.98 -3.17
C ALA A 23 19.06 0.27 -3.47
N THR A 24 19.72 1.32 -3.96
CA THR A 24 18.99 2.49 -4.41
C THR A 24 18.32 2.17 -5.74
N THR A 25 17.00 2.33 -5.77
CA THR A 25 16.21 2.08 -6.98
C THR A 25 15.39 3.32 -7.33
N VAL A 26 15.44 3.72 -8.60
CA VAL A 26 14.62 4.82 -9.10
C VAL A 26 13.48 4.24 -9.93
N MET A 27 12.26 4.55 -9.53
CA MET A 27 11.05 4.19 -10.26
C MET A 27 10.56 5.42 -11.01
N ARG A 28 10.73 5.43 -12.33
CA ARG A 28 10.26 6.56 -13.15
C ARG A 28 8.74 6.52 -13.32
N ALA A 29 8.12 7.68 -13.40
CA ALA A 29 6.66 7.78 -13.43
C ALA A 29 6.02 7.03 -14.61
N ASP A 30 6.71 6.97 -15.75
CA ASP A 30 6.25 6.28 -16.97
C ASP A 30 6.60 4.78 -17.00
N GLU A 31 7.32 4.29 -16.00
CA GLU A 31 7.79 2.90 -15.94
C GLU A 31 7.18 2.14 -14.76
N ARG A 32 6.24 2.72 -14.06
CA ARG A 32 5.62 2.10 -12.88
C ARG A 32 4.76 0.91 -13.28
N PRO A 33 5.00 -0.29 -12.68
CA PRO A 33 4.15 -1.45 -12.95
C PRO A 33 2.72 -1.23 -12.45
N ARG A 34 1.77 -1.73 -13.20
CA ARG A 34 0.39 -1.81 -12.72
C ARG A 34 0.22 -3.03 -11.85
N LEU A 35 -0.52 -2.87 -10.77
CA LEU A 35 -0.90 -3.97 -9.90
C LEU A 35 -2.20 -4.59 -10.38
N ALA A 36 -2.26 -5.92 -10.31
CA ALA A 36 -3.47 -6.68 -10.59
C ALA A 36 -3.95 -7.37 -9.30
N GLY A 37 -5.20 -7.77 -9.28
CA GLY A 37 -5.74 -8.59 -8.19
C GLY A 37 -6.13 -7.84 -6.93
N LEU A 38 -5.94 -6.52 -6.87
CA LEU A 38 -6.48 -5.74 -5.77
C LEU A 38 -8.00 -5.53 -5.98
N PRO A 39 -8.78 -5.53 -4.90
CA PRO A 39 -10.22 -5.27 -5.01
C PRO A 39 -10.47 -3.89 -5.60
N GLY A 40 -11.50 -3.76 -6.42
CA GLY A 40 -11.91 -2.45 -6.87
C GLY A 40 -12.46 -2.39 -8.27
N ALA A 41 -13.03 -1.24 -8.59
CA ALA A 41 -13.60 -0.91 -9.90
C ALA A 41 -13.27 0.53 -10.27
N SER A 42 -12.92 0.75 -11.54
CA SER A 42 -12.56 2.07 -12.08
C SER A 42 -11.38 2.72 -11.35
N VAL A 43 -10.39 1.90 -11.03
CA VAL A 43 -9.16 2.29 -10.34
C VAL A 43 -7.98 1.69 -11.09
N VAL A 44 -6.92 2.47 -11.25
CA VAL A 44 -5.64 1.99 -11.76
C VAL A 44 -4.62 2.13 -10.64
N ASP A 45 -4.13 0.99 -10.16
CA ASP A 45 -3.10 0.94 -9.12
C ASP A 45 -1.73 0.75 -9.77
N THR A 46 -0.78 1.59 -9.39
CA THR A 46 0.61 1.49 -9.85
C THR A 46 1.57 1.41 -8.66
N LEU A 47 2.62 0.61 -8.84
CA LEU A 47 3.62 0.39 -7.80
C LEU A 47 4.71 1.47 -7.89
N LEU A 48 5.03 2.10 -6.76
CA LEU A 48 6.04 3.14 -6.66
C LEU A 48 7.36 2.64 -6.05
N THR A 49 7.31 1.52 -5.33
CA THR A 49 8.50 0.84 -4.81
C THR A 49 8.83 -0.36 -5.67
N PRO A 50 10.13 -0.76 -5.77
CA PRO A 50 10.47 -1.94 -6.54
C PRO A 50 9.85 -3.21 -5.92
N PRO A 51 9.51 -4.22 -6.72
CA PRO A 51 8.97 -5.48 -6.20
C PRO A 51 9.88 -6.18 -5.20
N SER A 52 11.18 -5.90 -5.26
CA SER A 52 12.18 -6.46 -4.35
C SER A 52 12.22 -5.79 -2.96
N GLU A 53 11.54 -4.65 -2.79
CA GLU A 53 11.48 -3.96 -1.50
C GLU A 53 10.66 -4.78 -0.51
N ARG A 54 11.22 -5.02 0.69
CA ARG A 54 10.62 -5.91 1.70
C ARG A 54 9.96 -5.18 2.86
N HIS A 55 10.33 -3.92 3.10
CA HIS A 55 9.91 -3.20 4.31
C HIS A 55 8.68 -2.34 4.09
N VAL A 56 8.49 -1.88 2.87
CA VAL A 56 7.39 -0.99 2.54
C VAL A 56 6.94 -1.20 1.10
N THR A 57 5.65 -1.17 0.88
CA THR A 57 5.08 -1.04 -0.46
C THR A 57 4.42 0.32 -0.56
N LEU A 58 4.80 1.07 -1.56
CA LEU A 58 4.18 2.35 -1.88
C LEU A 58 3.46 2.18 -3.21
N LEU A 59 2.18 2.47 -3.23
CA LEU A 59 1.37 2.40 -4.45
C LEU A 59 0.46 3.62 -4.56
N GLU A 60 0.11 3.94 -5.79
CA GLU A 60 -0.80 5.04 -6.09
C GLU A 60 -2.03 4.50 -6.80
N SER A 61 -3.21 4.91 -6.34
CA SER A 61 -4.47 4.66 -7.01
C SER A 61 -4.89 5.90 -7.77
N ALA A 62 -5.05 5.77 -9.08
CA ALA A 62 -5.74 6.76 -9.91
C ALA A 62 -7.20 6.32 -10.02
N VAL A 63 -8.09 7.12 -9.45
CA VAL A 63 -9.49 6.74 -9.22
C VAL A 63 -10.39 7.57 -10.11
N ALA A 64 -11.10 6.91 -11.03
CA ALA A 64 -12.09 7.59 -11.84
C ALA A 64 -13.28 8.05 -10.97
N PRO A 65 -14.08 9.02 -11.44
CA PRO A 65 -15.32 9.37 -10.74
C PRO A 65 -16.15 8.12 -10.43
N GLY A 66 -16.59 7.96 -9.19
CA GLY A 66 -17.34 6.78 -8.74
C GLY A 66 -16.51 5.52 -8.53
N GLY A 67 -15.20 5.57 -8.77
CA GLY A 67 -14.33 4.41 -8.55
C GLY A 67 -14.22 4.04 -7.09
N SER A 68 -13.88 2.78 -6.81
CA SER A 68 -13.82 2.27 -5.43
C SER A 68 -12.88 1.09 -5.28
N GLY A 69 -12.53 0.80 -4.03
CA GLY A 69 -11.85 -0.44 -3.64
C GLY A 69 -12.77 -1.65 -3.56
N GLY A 70 -14.04 -1.52 -3.98
CA GLY A 70 -15.04 -2.57 -3.92
C GLY A 70 -16.07 -2.35 -2.82
N GLU A 71 -17.20 -3.04 -2.91
CA GLU A 71 -18.28 -2.93 -1.92
C GLU A 71 -17.98 -3.75 -0.68
N ALA A 72 -17.34 -4.90 -0.84
CA ALA A 72 -17.01 -5.78 0.27
C ALA A 72 -15.79 -5.28 1.03
N LEU A 73 -15.83 -5.38 2.35
CA LEU A 73 -14.67 -5.11 3.18
C LEU A 73 -13.60 -6.17 2.93
N TYR A 74 -12.35 -5.74 2.91
CA TYR A 74 -11.21 -6.62 2.71
C TYR A 74 -10.08 -6.29 3.68
N SER A 75 -9.10 -7.19 3.78
CA SER A 75 -7.90 -7.03 4.59
C SER A 75 -6.68 -7.28 3.72
N LEU A 76 -5.57 -6.65 4.07
CA LEU A 76 -4.30 -6.87 3.40
C LEU A 76 -3.31 -7.58 4.34
N PRO A 77 -2.40 -8.39 3.77
CA PRO A 77 -1.42 -9.15 4.57
C PRO A 77 -0.21 -8.30 4.97
N CYS A 78 -0.46 -7.18 5.64
CA CYS A 78 0.56 -6.31 6.21
C CYS A 78 0.04 -5.75 7.54
N GLU A 79 0.90 -5.11 8.32
CA GLU A 79 0.53 -4.64 9.64
C GLU A 79 -0.11 -3.26 9.61
N THR A 80 0.53 -2.35 8.90
CA THR A 80 0.13 -0.94 8.88
C THR A 80 -0.13 -0.47 7.47
N GLU A 81 -1.20 0.28 7.32
CA GLU A 81 -1.54 0.95 6.08
C GLU A 81 -1.74 2.44 6.35
N VAL A 82 -1.17 3.27 5.50
CA VAL A 82 -1.40 4.72 5.52
C VAL A 82 -2.06 5.10 4.20
N CYS A 83 -3.16 5.81 4.31
CA CYS A 83 -3.85 6.44 3.19
C CYS A 83 -3.50 7.92 3.17
N PHE A 84 -2.98 8.41 2.06
CA PHE A 84 -2.72 9.84 1.86
C PHE A 84 -3.37 10.29 0.56
N VAL A 85 -4.30 11.23 0.63
CA VAL A 85 -5.00 11.71 -0.56
C VAL A 85 -4.21 12.83 -1.22
N LEU A 86 -3.84 12.62 -2.48
CA LEU A 86 -3.10 13.59 -3.28
C LEU A 86 -4.02 14.57 -4.00
N GLU A 87 -5.17 14.09 -4.47
CA GLU A 87 -6.11 14.85 -5.27
C GLU A 87 -7.51 14.33 -5.02
N GLY A 88 -8.48 15.23 -4.95
CA GLY A 88 -9.87 14.88 -4.70
C GLY A 88 -10.14 14.50 -3.25
N ALA A 89 -11.04 13.57 -3.04
CA ALA A 89 -11.39 13.04 -1.72
C ALA A 89 -11.92 11.62 -1.85
N ILE A 90 -11.72 10.84 -0.82
CA ILE A 90 -12.31 9.50 -0.72
C ILE A 90 -13.11 9.37 0.57
N GLU A 91 -13.99 8.39 0.59
CA GLU A 91 -14.62 7.90 1.81
C GLU A 91 -13.97 6.57 2.16
N LEU A 92 -13.28 6.53 3.31
CA LEU A 92 -12.62 5.33 3.82
C LEU A 92 -13.51 4.71 4.86
N GLN A 93 -13.92 3.47 4.65
CA GLN A 93 -14.70 2.70 5.60
C GLN A 93 -13.80 1.70 6.30
N ILE A 94 -13.70 1.80 7.62
CA ILE A 94 -13.00 0.86 8.48
C ILE A 94 -14.05 0.24 9.39
N GLU A 95 -14.33 -1.04 9.20
CA GLU A 95 -15.46 -1.73 9.84
C GLU A 95 -16.76 -0.97 9.58
N ALA A 96 -17.39 -0.42 10.62
CA ALA A 96 -18.66 0.32 10.48
C ALA A 96 -18.46 1.85 10.39
N THR A 97 -17.22 2.33 10.51
CA THR A 97 -16.94 3.78 10.53
C THR A 97 -16.50 4.27 9.16
N VAL A 98 -17.18 5.28 8.64
CA VAL A 98 -16.83 5.92 7.37
C VAL A 98 -16.22 7.29 7.66
N THR A 99 -15.03 7.54 7.12
CA THR A 99 -14.31 8.80 7.28
C THR A 99 -14.03 9.40 5.91
N ARG A 100 -14.36 10.67 5.73
CA ARG A 100 -14.00 11.41 4.51
C ARG A 100 -12.56 11.89 4.65
N VAL A 101 -11.75 11.58 3.64
CA VAL A 101 -10.34 11.95 3.58
C VAL A 101 -10.15 12.80 2.34
N ALA A 102 -9.82 14.06 2.52
CA ALA A 102 -9.62 15.01 1.44
C ALA A 102 -8.14 15.19 1.10
N ALA A 103 -7.86 15.86 -0.02
CA ALA A 103 -6.49 16.11 -0.46
C ALA A 103 -5.65 16.74 0.66
N GLY A 104 -4.49 16.16 0.92
CA GLY A 104 -3.60 16.56 2.00
C GLY A 104 -3.83 15.85 3.33
N ASP A 105 -4.97 15.17 3.49
CA ASP A 105 -5.24 14.40 4.71
C ASP A 105 -4.62 13.02 4.63
N SER A 106 -4.32 12.45 5.79
CA SER A 106 -3.84 11.08 5.90
C SER A 106 -4.55 10.33 7.03
N VAL A 107 -4.69 9.01 6.84
CA VAL A 107 -5.23 8.11 7.85
C VAL A 107 -4.29 6.93 7.98
N THR A 108 -3.94 6.57 9.20
CA THR A 108 -3.13 5.39 9.51
C THR A 108 -4.01 4.36 10.21
N PHE A 109 -4.00 3.13 9.73
CA PHE A 109 -4.82 2.06 10.31
C PHE A 109 -4.15 0.70 10.14
N GLY A 110 -4.64 -0.29 10.87
CA GLY A 110 -4.17 -1.67 10.73
C GLY A 110 -4.69 -2.29 9.43
N ALA A 111 -3.79 -2.71 8.56
CA ALA A 111 -4.15 -3.26 7.25
C ALA A 111 -4.96 -4.56 7.34
N GLY A 112 -4.84 -5.28 8.45
CA GLY A 112 -5.62 -6.49 8.71
C GLY A 112 -7.05 -6.21 9.17
N VAL A 113 -7.38 -4.98 9.52
CA VAL A 113 -8.74 -4.60 9.90
C VAL A 113 -9.59 -4.50 8.63
N PRO A 114 -10.77 -5.11 8.60
CA PRO A 114 -11.64 -5.06 7.42
C PRO A 114 -11.98 -3.63 7.02
N HIS A 115 -11.71 -3.29 5.77
CA HIS A 115 -11.90 -1.94 5.25
C HIS A 115 -12.20 -1.95 3.76
N THR A 116 -12.73 -0.84 3.27
CA THR A 116 -12.87 -0.52 1.85
C THR A 116 -12.91 1.01 1.70
N TRP A 117 -12.94 1.47 0.47
CA TRP A 117 -12.92 2.90 0.20
C TRP A 117 -13.57 3.18 -1.15
N ARG A 118 -13.98 4.42 -1.35
CA ARG A 118 -14.56 4.88 -2.61
C ARG A 118 -14.24 6.33 -2.87
N ASN A 119 -14.26 6.73 -4.14
CA ASN A 119 -14.21 8.14 -4.50
C ASN A 119 -15.44 8.83 -3.89
N ALA A 120 -15.21 9.94 -3.19
CA ALA A 120 -16.30 10.72 -2.60
C ALA A 120 -17.12 11.46 -3.66
N SER A 121 -16.60 11.56 -4.89
CA SER A 121 -17.23 12.27 -6.00
C SER A 121 -17.62 11.31 -7.13
N ARG A 122 -18.75 11.58 -7.76
CA ARG A 122 -19.16 10.89 -8.99
C ARG A 122 -18.80 11.67 -10.24
N SER A 123 -18.22 12.85 -10.10
CA SER A 123 -17.91 13.74 -11.23
C SER A 123 -16.43 14.11 -11.32
N GLN A 124 -15.66 13.96 -10.24
CA GLN A 124 -14.25 14.33 -10.17
C GLN A 124 -13.38 13.13 -9.89
N PRO A 125 -12.17 13.03 -10.48
CA PRO A 125 -11.23 11.98 -10.17
C PRO A 125 -10.59 12.19 -8.79
N ALA A 126 -9.97 11.14 -8.28
CA ALA A 126 -9.16 11.21 -7.07
C ALA A 126 -7.83 10.49 -7.30
N ARG A 127 -6.82 10.87 -6.54
CA ARG A 127 -5.53 10.19 -6.50
C ARG A 127 -5.15 9.95 -5.05
N VAL A 128 -4.80 8.72 -4.75
CA VAL A 128 -4.51 8.29 -3.38
C VAL A 128 -3.18 7.57 -3.37
N LEU A 129 -2.37 7.90 -2.38
CA LEU A 129 -1.12 7.22 -2.10
C LEU A 129 -1.34 6.28 -0.93
N TRP A 130 -0.96 5.01 -1.10
CA TRP A 130 -1.05 3.99 -0.07
C TRP A 130 0.34 3.54 0.33
N ILE A 131 0.60 3.52 1.63
CA ILE A 131 1.86 3.06 2.19
C ILE A 131 1.55 1.85 3.05
N LEU A 132 2.16 0.72 2.72
CA LEU A 132 1.92 -0.57 3.37
C LEU A 132 3.23 -1.09 3.98
N ALA A 133 3.19 -1.46 5.24
CA ALA A 133 4.36 -1.98 5.95
C ALA A 133 3.98 -3.18 6.83
N PRO A 134 4.77 -4.26 6.80
CA PRO A 134 5.82 -4.55 5.83
C PRO A 134 5.30 -4.63 4.40
N ALA A 135 6.19 -4.72 3.43
CA ALA A 135 5.80 -4.77 2.02
C ALA A 135 4.83 -5.90 1.71
N LEU A 136 3.94 -5.67 0.75
CA LEU A 136 3.05 -6.72 0.25
C LEU A 136 3.88 -7.88 -0.32
N PRO A 137 3.57 -9.13 0.02
CA PRO A 137 4.20 -10.27 -0.62
C PRO A 137 3.85 -10.28 -2.10
N ASP A 138 4.87 -10.37 -2.96
CA ASP A 138 4.70 -10.45 -4.42
C ASP A 138 3.63 -9.47 -4.96
N PRO A 139 3.85 -8.15 -4.84
CA PRO A 139 2.83 -7.17 -5.20
C PRO A 139 2.45 -7.16 -6.68
N GLN A 140 3.24 -7.78 -7.55
CA GLN A 140 2.92 -7.92 -8.98
C GLN A 140 2.17 -9.21 -9.29
N GLY A 141 2.24 -10.21 -8.41
CA GLY A 141 1.61 -11.50 -8.57
C GLY A 141 0.38 -11.70 -7.69
N VAL A 142 -0.15 -10.67 -7.07
CA VAL A 142 -1.37 -10.75 -6.25
C VAL A 142 -2.55 -11.07 -7.15
N GLU A 143 -3.19 -12.17 -6.89
CA GLU A 143 -4.37 -12.64 -7.59
C GLU A 143 -5.61 -12.66 -6.67
#